data_dfa972bc2211d4ee670ff865dac5ca99
#
_entry.id   dfa972bc2211d4ee670ff865dac5ca99
#
_cell.length_a   1.000
_cell.length_b   1.000
_cell.length_c   1.000
_cell.angle_alpha   90.00
_cell.angle_beta   90.00
_cell.angle_gamma   90.00
#
_symmetry.space_group_name_H-M   'P 1'
#
loop_
_entity.id
_entity.type
_entity.pdbx_description
1 polymer ?
#
loop_
_entity_poly.entity_id
_entity_poly.type
_entity_poly.pdbx_seq_one_letter_code
_entity_poly.pdbx_strand_id
1 'polypeptide(L)'
;MNRKNREGTAPTLATPARAGDPVSAGSREEGSGTVLALGIVAVLLIMTVTVAGLIGVVSANRRASSAADLSALAAADAYRGLAPGDPCEVAKEWAVKNGARLEACIFPDRPETVEVTVAVPVSGPMSVLGPARARARAGAAHPLGERAPEVLEVEDPPEEMPAEEAPPTD
;
A
#
# COMPACT_ATOMS: atom_id res chain seq x y z
N MET A 1 -110.97 16.96 2.35
CA MET A 1 -110.89 16.13 3.51
C MET A 1 -109.44 15.78 3.76
N ASN A 2 -108.80 16.54 4.66
CA ASN A 2 -108.25 16.05 5.92
C ASN A 2 -107.00 15.09 5.74
N ARG A 3 -105.95 15.24 6.22
CA ARG A 3 -105.26 15.63 7.43
C ARG A 3 -103.81 15.26 7.24
N LYS A 4 -102.95 16.19 7.49
CA LYS A 4 -102.18 16.32 8.72
C LYS A 4 -101.02 15.34 8.95
N ASN A 5 -99.89 15.94 9.07
CA ASN A 5 -98.90 15.80 10.15
C ASN A 5 -97.79 14.77 9.90
N ARG A 6 -96.66 15.01 10.20
CA ARG A 6 -95.80 15.64 11.19
C ARG A 6 -94.36 15.04 10.93
N GLU A 7 -93.49 15.90 10.81
CA GLU A 7 -92.35 16.05 11.76
C GLU A 7 -91.47 14.82 12.00
N GLY A 8 -90.27 14.97 11.62
CA GLY A 8 -89.21 14.12 12.03
C GLY A 8 -87.84 14.74 11.60
N THR A 9 -87.60 15.87 12.25
CA THR A 9 -86.31 16.52 12.22
C THR A 9 -85.28 15.62 12.89
N ALA A 10 -84.22 15.26 12.19
CA ALA A 10 -83.01 14.85 12.83
C ALA A 10 -81.81 15.57 12.13
N PRO A 11 -81.18 16.45 12.84
CA PRO A 11 -79.93 17.05 12.30
C PRO A 11 -78.81 16.01 12.37
N THR A 12 -78.41 15.56 11.23
CA THR A 12 -77.16 14.81 11.09
C THR A 12 -75.99 15.74 11.42
N LEU A 13 -75.46 15.59 12.59
CA LEU A 13 -74.19 16.17 12.98
C LEU A 13 -73.14 15.70 12.02
N ALA A 14 -72.85 16.52 11.04
CA ALA A 14 -71.63 16.38 10.24
C ALA A 14 -70.47 16.67 11.17
N THR A 15 -69.75 15.63 11.56
CA THR A 15 -68.48 15.73 12.21
C THR A 15 -67.47 16.36 11.17
N PRO A 16 -66.90 17.50 11.48
CA PRO A 16 -65.90 18.03 10.62
C PRO A 16 -64.72 17.03 10.62
N ALA A 17 -64.43 16.46 9.47
CA ALA A 17 -63.18 15.75 9.25
C ALA A 17 -62.06 16.72 9.60
N ARG A 18 -61.38 16.39 10.66
CA ARG A 18 -60.15 17.07 11.08
C ARG A 18 -59.16 16.83 9.94
N ALA A 19 -59.03 17.84 9.10
CA ALA A 19 -57.92 17.88 8.14
C ALA A 19 -56.67 17.71 8.98
N GLY A 20 -56.06 16.56 8.89
CA GLY A 20 -54.73 16.32 9.40
C GLY A 20 -53.83 17.31 8.71
N ASP A 21 -53.30 18.22 9.48
CA ASP A 21 -52.21 19.08 9.00
C ASP A 21 -51.18 18.20 8.36
N PRO A 22 -50.75 18.47 7.12
CA PRO A 22 -49.57 17.83 6.60
C PRO A 22 -48.44 18.26 7.53
N VAL A 23 -47.92 17.29 8.26
CA VAL A 23 -46.71 17.45 9.04
C VAL A 23 -45.68 17.89 8.04
N SER A 24 -45.41 19.18 8.01
CA SER A 24 -44.29 19.78 7.29
C SER A 24 -42.98 19.36 7.97
N ALA A 25 -42.68 18.08 7.88
CA ALA A 25 -41.39 17.52 8.24
C ALA A 25 -40.57 17.34 6.95
N GLY A 26 -40.01 18.41 6.45
CA GLY A 26 -39.26 18.25 5.21
C GLY A 26 -38.35 19.39 4.76
N SER A 27 -38.27 20.50 5.44
CA SER A 27 -37.52 21.63 4.88
C SER A 27 -36.26 22.04 5.63
N ARG A 28 -35.75 21.19 6.53
CA ARG A 28 -34.44 21.43 7.20
C ARG A 28 -33.32 20.45 6.84
N GLU A 29 -33.60 19.48 6.03
CA GLU A 29 -32.64 18.42 5.70
C GLU A 29 -32.02 18.54 4.29
N GLU A 30 -32.60 19.36 3.41
CA GLU A 30 -32.12 19.45 2.01
C GLU A 30 -30.72 20.07 1.85
N GLY A 31 -30.25 20.85 2.83
CA GLY A 31 -28.88 21.40 2.80
C GLY A 31 -27.84 20.50 3.49
N SER A 32 -28.26 19.69 4.46
CA SER A 32 -27.38 18.86 5.27
C SER A 32 -26.82 17.66 4.48
N GLY A 33 -27.63 17.02 3.64
CA GLY A 33 -27.22 15.89 2.83
C GLY A 33 -26.18 16.22 1.77
N THR A 34 -26.29 17.37 1.13
CA THR A 34 -25.32 17.80 0.11
C THR A 34 -23.95 18.14 0.71
N VAL A 35 -23.94 18.80 1.87
CA VAL A 35 -22.70 19.09 2.60
C VAL A 35 -22.01 17.80 3.07
N LEU A 36 -22.80 16.85 3.60
CA LEU A 36 -22.28 15.55 4.00
C LEU A 36 -21.73 14.76 2.80
N ALA A 37 -22.46 14.72 1.69
CA ALA A 37 -22.01 14.06 0.47
C ALA A 37 -20.71 14.66 -0.07
N LEU A 38 -20.62 15.99 -0.12
CA LEU A 38 -19.41 16.69 -0.53
C LEU A 38 -18.23 16.39 0.41
N GLY A 39 -18.48 16.34 1.71
CA GLY A 39 -17.50 15.96 2.72
C GLY A 39 -16.95 14.54 2.50
N ILE A 40 -17.83 13.57 2.24
CA ILE A 40 -17.44 12.19 1.97
C ILE A 40 -16.58 12.11 0.69
N VAL A 41 -16.99 12.79 -0.38
CA VAL A 41 -16.23 12.83 -1.65
C VAL A 41 -14.84 13.43 -1.43
N ALA A 42 -14.75 14.52 -0.67
CA ALA A 42 -13.46 15.15 -0.35
C ALA A 42 -12.53 14.20 0.41
N VAL A 43 -13.05 13.49 1.44
CA VAL A 43 -12.27 12.51 2.20
C VAL A 43 -11.80 11.36 1.32
N LEU A 44 -12.66 10.83 0.45
CA LEU A 44 -12.28 9.75 -0.48
C LEU A 44 -11.20 10.21 -1.45
N LEU A 45 -11.27 11.43 -1.97
CA LEU A 45 -10.23 11.98 -2.85
C LEU A 45 -8.89 12.12 -2.11
N ILE A 46 -8.90 12.64 -0.88
CA ILE A 46 -7.68 12.75 -0.08
C ILE A 46 -7.08 11.37 0.20
N MET A 47 -7.89 10.40 0.58
CA MET A 47 -7.42 9.03 0.80
C MET A 47 -6.81 8.42 -0.47
N THR A 48 -7.46 8.60 -1.61
CA THR A 48 -6.97 8.08 -2.89
C THR A 48 -5.61 8.68 -3.25
N VAL A 49 -5.45 10.00 -3.13
CA VAL A 49 -4.17 10.68 -3.40
C VAL A 49 -3.08 10.21 -2.43
N THR A 50 -3.43 10.03 -1.16
CA THR A 50 -2.47 9.55 -0.14
C THR A 50 -1.98 8.14 -0.46
N VAL A 51 -2.89 7.21 -0.77
CA VAL A 51 -2.53 5.82 -1.12
C VAL A 51 -1.69 5.79 -2.40
N ALA A 52 -2.07 6.54 -3.43
CA ALA A 52 -1.29 6.63 -4.67
C ALA A 52 0.12 7.17 -4.42
N GLY A 53 0.26 8.16 -3.53
CA GLY A 53 1.55 8.70 -3.12
C GLY A 53 2.43 7.67 -2.41
N LEU A 54 1.87 6.89 -1.49
CA LEU A 54 2.59 5.82 -0.78
C LEU A 54 3.11 4.74 -1.74
N ILE A 55 2.29 4.32 -2.70
CA ILE A 55 2.70 3.35 -3.73
C ILE A 55 3.89 3.87 -4.53
N GLY A 56 3.87 5.15 -4.90
CA GLY A 56 4.97 5.81 -5.61
C GLY A 56 6.29 5.78 -4.82
N VAL A 57 6.25 6.10 -3.54
CA VAL A 57 7.43 6.08 -2.65
C VAL A 57 7.97 4.66 -2.46
N VAL A 58 7.10 3.69 -2.18
CA VAL A 58 7.50 2.28 -2.00
C VAL A 58 8.14 1.72 -3.27
N SER A 59 7.55 2.01 -4.43
CA SER A 59 8.09 1.58 -5.72
C SER A 59 9.47 2.20 -5.99
N ALA A 60 9.64 3.50 -5.72
CA ALA A 60 10.92 4.17 -5.90
C ALA A 60 12.00 3.61 -4.94
N ASN A 61 11.65 3.34 -3.68
CA ASN A 61 12.56 2.73 -2.73
C ASN A 61 13.03 1.33 -3.17
N ARG A 62 12.10 0.49 -3.63
CA ARG A 62 12.45 -0.86 -4.13
C ARG A 62 13.39 -0.77 -5.35
N ARG A 63 13.13 0.13 -6.27
CA ARG A 63 14.01 0.37 -7.42
C ARG A 63 15.37 0.88 -6.99
N ALA A 64 15.43 1.79 -6.03
CA ALA A 64 16.69 2.30 -5.51
C ALA A 64 17.50 1.19 -4.86
N SER A 65 16.88 0.33 -4.01
CA SER A 65 17.59 -0.80 -3.39
C SER A 65 18.13 -1.77 -4.43
N SER A 66 17.29 -2.19 -5.38
CA SER A 66 17.74 -3.11 -6.45
C SER A 66 18.86 -2.51 -7.31
N ALA A 67 18.75 -1.22 -7.66
CA ALA A 67 19.77 -0.53 -8.42
C ALA A 67 21.10 -0.41 -7.63
N ALA A 68 21.02 -0.15 -6.31
CA ALA A 68 22.19 -0.09 -5.44
C ALA A 68 22.90 -1.44 -5.37
N ASP A 69 22.13 -2.53 -5.15
CA ASP A 69 22.67 -3.88 -5.04
C ASP A 69 23.39 -4.31 -6.32
N LEU A 70 22.72 -4.13 -7.47
CA LEU A 70 23.32 -4.49 -8.77
C LEU A 70 24.55 -3.64 -9.10
N SER A 71 24.51 -2.34 -8.79
CA SER A 71 25.64 -1.44 -9.01
C SER A 71 26.82 -1.79 -8.11
N ALA A 72 26.57 -2.14 -6.85
CA ALA A 72 27.61 -2.54 -5.91
C ALA A 72 28.26 -3.88 -6.31
N LEU A 73 27.46 -4.86 -6.74
CA LEU A 73 27.97 -6.15 -7.23
C LEU A 73 28.85 -5.96 -8.48
N ALA A 74 28.36 -5.21 -9.46
CA ALA A 74 29.11 -4.95 -10.69
C ALA A 74 30.40 -4.19 -10.40
N ALA A 75 30.41 -3.22 -9.50
CA ALA A 75 31.59 -2.52 -9.06
C ALA A 75 32.58 -3.42 -8.32
N ALA A 76 32.08 -4.32 -7.47
CA ALA A 76 32.94 -5.29 -6.76
C ALA A 76 33.58 -6.28 -7.72
N ASP A 77 32.89 -6.73 -8.75
CA ASP A 77 33.45 -7.59 -9.80
C ASP A 77 34.52 -6.87 -10.58
N ALA A 78 34.34 -5.61 -10.96
CA ALA A 78 35.36 -4.80 -11.62
C ALA A 78 36.56 -4.56 -10.68
N TYR A 79 36.32 -4.27 -9.40
CA TYR A 79 37.38 -4.09 -8.42
C TYR A 79 38.26 -5.32 -8.24
N ARG A 80 37.69 -6.50 -8.37
CA ARG A 80 38.40 -7.79 -8.30
C ARG A 80 39.03 -8.25 -9.64
N GLY A 81 38.86 -7.44 -10.68
CA GLY A 81 39.35 -7.77 -12.01
C GLY A 81 38.57 -8.86 -12.76
N LEU A 82 37.36 -9.20 -12.26
CA LEU A 82 36.43 -10.14 -12.90
C LEU A 82 35.67 -9.50 -14.06
N ALA A 83 35.51 -8.19 -14.04
CA ALA A 83 34.91 -7.39 -15.09
C ALA A 83 35.87 -6.27 -15.51
N PRO A 84 35.88 -5.87 -16.80
CA PRO A 84 36.71 -4.77 -17.26
C PRO A 84 36.15 -3.42 -16.85
N GLY A 85 37.01 -2.43 -16.59
CA GLY A 85 36.66 -1.04 -16.35
C GLY A 85 36.94 -0.57 -14.93
N ASP A 86 36.80 0.74 -14.72
CA ASP A 86 36.88 1.35 -13.39
C ASP A 86 35.66 0.97 -12.56
N PRO A 87 35.82 0.50 -11.34
CA PRO A 87 34.72 0.05 -10.51
C PRO A 87 33.60 1.07 -10.35
N CYS A 88 33.90 2.35 -10.15
CA CYS A 88 32.91 3.38 -9.95
C CYS A 88 32.22 3.79 -11.27
N GLU A 89 32.91 3.75 -12.40
CA GLU A 89 32.25 3.96 -13.70
C GLU A 89 31.33 2.79 -14.05
N VAL A 90 31.74 1.55 -13.75
CA VAL A 90 30.85 0.37 -13.87
C VAL A 90 29.64 0.49 -12.98
N ALA A 91 29.80 0.90 -11.70
CA ALA A 91 28.67 1.16 -10.81
C ALA A 91 27.70 2.19 -11.39
N LYS A 92 28.22 3.27 -11.94
CA LYS A 92 27.43 4.34 -12.54
C LYS A 92 26.64 3.86 -13.76
N GLU A 93 27.27 3.09 -14.63
CA GLU A 93 26.61 2.51 -15.79
C GLU A 93 25.44 1.60 -15.39
N TRP A 94 25.65 0.72 -14.40
CA TRP A 94 24.60 -0.16 -13.88
C TRP A 94 23.48 0.60 -13.15
N ALA A 95 23.83 1.65 -12.40
CA ALA A 95 22.81 2.51 -11.78
C ALA A 95 21.91 3.14 -12.86
N VAL A 96 22.49 3.69 -13.93
CA VAL A 96 21.71 4.30 -15.02
C VAL A 96 20.85 3.26 -15.75
N LYS A 97 21.38 2.07 -16.04
CA LYS A 97 20.62 0.96 -16.64
C LYS A 97 19.40 0.56 -15.81
N ASN A 98 19.46 0.73 -14.49
CA ASN A 98 18.36 0.45 -13.56
C ASN A 98 17.53 1.67 -13.20
N GLY A 99 17.65 2.77 -13.96
CA GLY A 99 16.85 3.99 -13.77
C GLY A 99 17.21 4.77 -12.52
N ALA A 100 18.42 4.59 -11.99
CA ALA A 100 18.94 5.31 -10.85
C ALA A 100 20.13 6.20 -11.25
N ARG A 101 20.49 7.12 -10.38
CA ARG A 101 21.69 7.94 -10.50
C ARG A 101 22.65 7.58 -9.38
N LEU A 102 23.91 7.33 -9.71
CA LEU A 102 24.96 7.15 -8.72
C LEU A 102 25.20 8.48 -7.98
N GLU A 103 25.12 8.47 -6.66
CA GLU A 103 25.44 9.62 -5.79
C GLU A 103 26.81 9.47 -5.11
N ALA A 104 27.18 8.24 -4.72
CA ALA A 104 28.46 7.98 -4.10
C ALA A 104 28.95 6.58 -4.46
N CYS A 105 30.27 6.44 -4.60
CA CYS A 105 30.97 5.18 -4.74
C CYS A 105 32.26 5.28 -3.91
N ILE A 106 32.36 4.48 -2.89
CA ILE A 106 33.47 4.52 -1.94
C ILE A 106 34.03 3.12 -1.68
N PHE A 107 35.31 3.07 -1.37
CA PHE A 107 36.01 1.86 -0.96
C PHE A 107 36.25 1.95 0.55
N PRO A 108 35.42 1.27 1.37
CA PRO A 108 35.63 1.26 2.81
C PRO A 108 36.91 0.49 3.17
N ASP A 109 37.38 0.68 4.42
CA ASP A 109 38.63 0.09 4.93
C ASP A 109 38.70 -1.45 4.91
N ARG A 110 37.63 -2.12 4.54
CA ARG A 110 37.61 -3.56 4.34
C ARG A 110 38.13 -3.89 2.95
N PRO A 111 39.10 -4.79 2.83
CA PRO A 111 39.65 -5.17 1.54
C PRO A 111 38.56 -5.75 0.63
N GLU A 112 38.67 -5.43 -0.64
CA GLU A 112 37.80 -5.94 -1.72
C GLU A 112 36.29 -5.59 -1.57
N THR A 113 35.95 -4.55 -0.83
CA THR A 113 34.55 -4.11 -0.62
C THR A 113 34.31 -2.77 -1.28
N VAL A 114 33.22 -2.65 -2.01
CA VAL A 114 32.74 -1.40 -2.61
C VAL A 114 31.38 -1.04 -2.01
N GLU A 115 31.20 0.21 -1.63
CA GLU A 115 29.92 0.74 -1.18
C GLU A 115 29.42 1.75 -2.18
N VAL A 116 28.15 1.58 -2.59
CA VAL A 116 27.49 2.39 -3.60
C VAL A 116 26.24 3.02 -3.01
N THR A 117 26.02 4.31 -3.27
CA THR A 117 24.78 5.00 -2.97
C THR A 117 24.15 5.50 -4.25
N VAL A 118 22.88 5.19 -4.44
CA VAL A 118 22.10 5.62 -5.62
C VAL A 118 20.84 6.36 -5.23
N ALA A 119 20.32 7.15 -6.16
CA ALA A 119 19.07 7.88 -6.03
C ALA A 119 18.14 7.61 -7.21
N VAL A 120 16.86 7.38 -6.91
CA VAL A 120 15.78 7.20 -7.89
C VAL A 120 14.73 8.28 -7.68
N PRO A 121 14.29 8.99 -8.73
CA PRO A 121 13.25 10.00 -8.58
C PRO A 121 11.92 9.36 -8.15
N VAL A 122 11.25 9.98 -7.19
CA VAL A 122 9.90 9.60 -6.77
C VAL A 122 8.91 10.28 -7.70
N SER A 123 8.00 9.52 -8.29
CA SER A 123 6.93 10.04 -9.15
C SER A 123 5.66 10.35 -8.34
N GLY A 124 4.86 11.31 -8.83
CA GLY A 124 3.58 11.66 -8.23
C GLY A 124 3.66 12.76 -7.17
N PRO A 125 2.60 12.94 -6.35
CA PRO A 125 2.48 14.06 -5.42
C PRO A 125 3.56 14.09 -4.34
N MET A 126 4.20 12.94 -4.05
CA MET A 126 5.29 12.84 -3.06
C MET A 126 6.68 13.18 -3.62
N SER A 127 6.79 13.59 -4.90
CA SER A 127 8.06 14.01 -5.50
C SER A 127 8.71 15.19 -4.77
N VAL A 128 7.92 16.00 -4.08
CA VAL A 128 8.39 17.12 -3.24
C VAL A 128 9.27 16.69 -2.06
N LEU A 129 9.19 15.42 -1.64
CA LEU A 129 10.01 14.86 -0.56
C LEU A 129 11.44 14.52 -1.01
N GLY A 130 11.71 14.63 -2.31
CA GLY A 130 13.01 14.30 -2.90
C GLY A 130 13.10 12.86 -3.42
N PRO A 131 14.29 12.47 -3.93
CA PRO A 131 14.50 11.14 -4.49
C PRO A 131 14.61 10.07 -3.39
N ALA A 132 14.19 8.86 -3.72
CA ALA A 132 14.46 7.67 -2.91
C ALA A 132 15.95 7.32 -3.02
N ARG A 133 16.63 7.15 -1.89
CA ARG A 133 18.03 6.78 -1.82
C ARG A 133 18.21 5.39 -1.25
N ALA A 134 19.13 4.66 -1.80
CA ALA A 134 19.54 3.38 -1.26
C ALA A 134 21.06 3.25 -1.29
N ARG A 135 21.58 2.49 -0.32
CA ARG A 135 22.99 2.18 -0.19
C ARG A 135 23.14 0.67 -0.16
N ALA A 136 24.11 0.18 -0.91
CA ALA A 136 24.49 -1.22 -0.91
C ALA A 136 25.99 -1.35 -0.80
N ARG A 137 26.43 -2.47 -0.25
CA ARG A 137 27.84 -2.84 -0.12
C ARG A 137 28.03 -4.24 -0.68
N ALA A 138 29.00 -4.38 -1.56
CA ALA A 138 29.39 -5.68 -2.11
C ALA A 138 30.91 -5.88 -1.96
N GLY A 139 31.32 -7.12 -1.80
CA GLY A 139 32.73 -7.49 -1.67
C GLY A 139 32.91 -9.00 -1.69
N ALA A 140 34.17 -9.45 -1.53
CA ALA A 140 34.45 -10.86 -1.40
C ALA A 140 33.77 -11.44 -0.16
N ALA A 141 33.08 -12.56 -0.35
CA ALA A 141 32.65 -13.36 0.79
C ALA A 141 33.90 -13.90 1.50
N HIS A 142 33.92 -13.81 2.83
CA HIS A 142 34.95 -14.53 3.57
C HIS A 142 34.93 -16.01 3.17
N PRO A 143 36.09 -16.65 2.96
CA PRO A 143 36.11 -18.07 2.71
C PRO A 143 35.35 -18.76 3.84
N LEU A 144 34.54 -19.73 3.47
CA LEU A 144 33.65 -20.49 4.37
C LEU A 144 34.45 -21.30 5.42
N GLY A 145 35.13 -20.61 6.31
CA GLY A 145 35.89 -21.18 7.42
C GLY A 145 35.51 -20.62 8.77
N GLU A 146 34.76 -19.53 8.80
CA GLU A 146 34.39 -18.89 10.05
C GLU A 146 32.90 -18.64 10.08
N ARG A 147 32.24 -19.62 10.65
CA ARG A 147 30.83 -19.62 11.01
C ARG A 147 29.87 -19.45 9.83
N ALA A 148 29.64 -20.56 9.10
CA ALA A 148 28.35 -20.70 8.42
C ALA A 148 27.28 -20.24 9.42
N PRO A 149 26.35 -19.33 9.01
CA PRO A 149 25.14 -19.16 9.81
C PRO A 149 24.60 -20.58 10.01
N GLU A 150 24.45 -20.98 11.27
CA GLU A 150 23.72 -22.15 11.65
C GLU A 150 22.46 -22.20 10.78
N VAL A 151 22.51 -23.06 9.78
CA VAL A 151 21.34 -23.33 8.95
C VAL A 151 20.30 -23.68 9.99
N LEU A 152 19.32 -22.82 10.17
CA LEU A 152 18.12 -23.16 10.89
C LEU A 152 17.74 -24.53 10.36
N GLU A 153 18.03 -25.55 11.16
CA GLU A 153 17.61 -26.91 10.90
C GLU A 153 16.13 -26.78 10.62
N VAL A 154 15.76 -26.87 9.36
CA VAL A 154 14.36 -26.97 8.96
C VAL A 154 13.92 -28.24 9.65
N GLU A 155 13.28 -28.05 10.80
CA GLU A 155 12.63 -29.12 11.54
C GLU A 155 11.79 -29.88 10.52
N ASP A 156 12.19 -31.13 10.26
CA ASP A 156 11.43 -32.00 9.37
C ASP A 156 9.96 -31.96 9.83
N PRO A 157 9.02 -31.80 8.89
CA PRO A 157 7.61 -31.84 9.27
C PRO A 157 7.34 -33.11 10.07
N PRO A 158 6.54 -33.02 11.15
CA PRO A 158 6.28 -34.18 11.98
C PRO A 158 5.79 -35.32 11.09
N GLU A 159 6.52 -36.45 11.21
CA GLU A 159 6.19 -37.71 10.54
C GLU A 159 4.69 -37.94 10.68
N GLU A 160 3.99 -38.03 9.56
CA GLU A 160 2.56 -38.33 9.51
C GLU A 160 2.30 -39.55 10.38
N MET A 161 1.56 -39.34 11.47
CA MET A 161 1.11 -40.44 12.31
C MET A 161 0.37 -41.47 11.44
N PRO A 162 0.71 -42.75 11.52
CA PRO A 162 0.03 -43.78 10.75
C PRO A 162 -1.47 -43.73 11.05
N ALA A 163 -2.26 -43.70 9.99
CA ALA A 163 -3.70 -43.68 10.07
C ALA A 163 -4.17 -44.81 10.98
N GLU A 164 -4.80 -44.44 12.10
CA GLU A 164 -5.43 -45.33 13.05
C GLU A 164 -6.46 -46.17 12.29
N GLU A 165 -6.14 -47.45 12.14
CA GLU A 165 -6.96 -48.47 11.51
C GLU A 165 -8.31 -48.56 12.24
N ALA A 166 -9.40 -48.21 11.55
CA ALA A 166 -10.75 -48.24 12.06
C ALA A 166 -11.10 -49.70 12.47
N PRO A 167 -11.73 -49.91 13.65
CA PRO A 167 -12.12 -51.24 14.07
C PRO A 167 -13.19 -51.83 13.13
N PRO A 168 -13.17 -53.16 12.90
CA PRO A 168 -14.16 -53.82 12.06
C PRO A 168 -15.56 -53.74 12.68
N THR A 169 -16.53 -53.33 11.90
CA THR A 169 -17.95 -53.41 12.28
C THR A 169 -18.44 -54.82 12.08
N ASP A 170 -18.86 -55.44 13.20
CA ASP A 170 -19.69 -56.67 13.24
C ASP A 170 -21.16 -56.35 12.90
#